data_52e97205aa147fb7553b5d8b0fa0f12b
#
_entry.id   52e97205aa147fb7553b5d8b0fa0f12b
#
_cell.length_a   1.000
_cell.length_b   1.000
_cell.length_c   1.000
_cell.angle_alpha   90.00
_cell.angle_beta   90.00
_cell.angle_gamma   90.00
#
_symmetry.space_group_name_H-M   'P 1'
#
loop_
_entity.id
_entity.type
_entity.pdbx_description
1 polymer ?
#
loop_
_entity_poly.entity_id
_entity_poly.type
_entity_poly.pdbx_seq_one_letter_code
_entity_poly.pdbx_strand_id
1 'polypeptide(L)'
;MTVRIEKKIVGYKVGGSEETAAAAADATADVKVSKEPEDNVVQLHEKLERPEMLIGSTYKVKTPLSEHALYVTINDIVLNHGTDNELRRPFEIFINSKNMDHFQWIVALTRIISAVFRKGGDVTFLVEELRSVFDPRGGYFKKGGKYMPSLVAEIGDAIECHMRMIGLLKDDGLDENQKKLVAEKRAQFEAASGSAASEPEDAGSTGDFPEGAQLCVKCHTKAAVKMDGCLTCLNCGESKCG
;
A
#
# COMPACT_ATOMS: atom_id res chain seq x y z
N MET A 1 19.21 53.47 10.45
CA MET A 1 18.00 53.98 9.77
C MET A 1 17.10 52.78 9.50
N THR A 2 15.95 52.73 10.15
CA THR A 2 14.94 51.70 9.95
C THR A 2 13.98 52.17 8.86
N VAL A 3 13.90 51.45 7.75
CA VAL A 3 12.97 51.73 6.65
C VAL A 3 11.66 51.04 6.97
N ARG A 4 10.58 51.78 7.10
CA ARG A 4 9.23 51.24 7.31
C ARG A 4 8.55 51.01 5.96
N ILE A 5 8.24 49.74 5.65
CA ILE A 5 7.56 49.37 4.40
C ILE A 5 6.06 49.40 4.67
N GLU A 6 5.33 50.29 4.00
CA GLU A 6 3.88 50.47 4.17
C GLU A 6 3.05 49.78 3.08
N LYS A 7 3.69 49.22 2.07
CA LYS A 7 3.00 48.54 0.97
C LYS A 7 3.18 47.01 1.06
N LYS A 8 2.12 46.28 0.72
CA LYS A 8 2.13 44.83 0.67
C LYS A 8 3.10 44.33 -0.41
N ILE A 9 4.04 43.48 -0.05
CA ILE A 9 4.97 42.83 -1.01
C ILE A 9 4.18 41.91 -1.90
N VAL A 10 4.17 42.18 -3.21
CA VAL A 10 3.46 41.40 -4.24
C VAL A 10 4.37 40.46 -5.02
N GLY A 11 5.71 40.52 -4.80
CA GLY A 11 6.69 39.66 -5.42
C GLY A 11 8.12 40.05 -5.05
N TYR A 12 9.06 39.13 -5.19
CA TYR A 12 10.49 39.44 -5.07
C TYR A 12 11.25 38.76 -6.23
N LYS A 13 12.35 39.41 -6.67
CA LYS A 13 13.27 38.86 -7.67
C LYS A 13 14.67 38.93 -7.11
N VAL A 14 15.36 37.80 -7.10
CA VAL A 14 16.77 37.77 -6.69
C VAL A 14 17.60 38.18 -7.90
N GLY A 15 18.26 39.37 -7.81
CA GLY A 15 19.20 39.82 -8.83
C GLY A 15 20.52 39.12 -8.66
N GLY A 16 20.90 38.30 -9.62
CA GLY A 16 22.30 37.88 -9.84
C GLY A 16 22.97 38.92 -10.71
N SER A 17 24.17 39.35 -10.30
CA SER A 17 24.99 40.34 -11.00
C SER A 17 25.46 39.83 -12.37
N GLU A 18 25.42 40.61 -13.32
CA GLU A 18 26.31 41.23 -14.29
C GLU A 18 25.87 41.18 -15.75
N GLU A 19 25.72 42.37 -16.24
CA GLU A 19 26.13 42.99 -17.53
C GLU A 19 25.54 42.38 -18.82
N THR A 20 24.91 43.12 -19.66
CA THR A 20 25.29 44.31 -20.40
C THR A 20 24.13 44.92 -21.14
N ALA A 21 24.27 46.22 -21.38
CA ALA A 21 23.36 47.14 -22.04
C ALA A 21 22.98 46.76 -23.50
N ALA A 22 21.82 47.14 -23.93
CA ALA A 22 21.56 48.11 -25.01
C ALA A 22 20.21 47.88 -25.72
N ALA A 23 19.50 48.96 -25.84
CA ALA A 23 18.68 49.42 -26.96
C ALA A 23 17.29 48.82 -27.20
N ALA A 24 16.29 49.53 -26.79
CA ALA A 24 15.40 50.33 -27.60
C ALA A 24 14.20 49.67 -28.29
N ALA A 25 13.07 50.27 -27.99
CA ALA A 25 11.91 50.55 -28.83
C ALA A 25 10.86 49.46 -29.06
N ASP A 26 9.74 49.73 -28.41
CA ASP A 26 8.38 49.86 -28.97
C ASP A 26 7.90 48.76 -29.94
N ALA A 27 7.03 47.92 -29.44
CA ALA A 27 5.89 47.40 -30.18
C ALA A 27 4.85 46.83 -29.20
N THR A 28 3.81 47.59 -28.96
CA THR A 28 2.53 47.11 -28.44
C THR A 28 1.99 46.07 -29.42
N ALA A 29 2.04 44.79 -29.03
CA ALA A 29 1.25 43.77 -29.65
C ALA A 29 0.50 43.03 -28.53
N ASP A 30 -0.83 43.15 -28.58
CA ASP A 30 -1.78 42.37 -27.83
C ASP A 30 -1.48 40.86 -28.02
N VAL A 31 -0.73 40.28 -27.13
CA VAL A 31 -0.67 38.83 -26.99
C VAL A 31 -1.91 38.46 -26.18
N LYS A 32 -2.98 38.08 -26.87
CA LYS A 32 -4.00 37.24 -26.31
C LYS A 32 -3.30 35.97 -25.79
N VAL A 33 -3.01 35.97 -24.51
CA VAL A 33 -2.70 34.73 -23.79
C VAL A 33 -3.98 33.89 -23.90
N SER A 34 -4.00 32.95 -24.81
CA SER A 34 -4.95 31.84 -24.78
C SER A 34 -4.68 31.14 -23.46
N LYS A 35 -5.56 31.33 -22.48
CA LYS A 35 -5.64 30.45 -21.32
C LYS A 35 -5.95 29.06 -21.90
N GLU A 36 -4.93 28.22 -21.97
CA GLU A 36 -5.14 26.79 -22.02
C GLU A 36 -6.06 26.45 -20.85
N PRO A 37 -7.04 25.56 -21.02
CA PRO A 37 -7.87 25.12 -19.91
C PRO A 37 -6.91 24.53 -18.86
N GLU A 38 -6.78 25.21 -17.74
CA GLU A 38 -6.10 24.65 -16.57
C GLU A 38 -6.87 23.35 -16.28
N ASP A 39 -6.20 22.22 -16.47
CA ASP A 39 -6.68 20.90 -16.12
C ASP A 39 -6.99 20.95 -14.62
N ASN A 40 -8.26 21.11 -14.28
CA ASN A 40 -8.73 21.33 -12.91
C ASN A 40 -8.76 19.99 -12.18
N VAL A 41 -7.62 19.27 -12.21
CA VAL A 41 -7.44 17.97 -11.57
C VAL A 41 -7.31 18.16 -10.06
N VAL A 42 -8.33 17.72 -9.33
CA VAL A 42 -8.33 17.75 -7.86
C VAL A 42 -7.43 16.66 -7.34
N GLN A 43 -6.43 17.05 -6.52
CA GLN A 43 -5.57 16.11 -5.79
C GLN A 43 -6.00 16.04 -4.33
N LEU A 44 -5.79 14.87 -3.70
CA LEU A 44 -6.06 14.69 -2.29
C LEU A 44 -5.11 15.55 -1.45
N HIS A 45 -5.67 16.37 -0.57
CA HIS A 45 -4.94 17.19 0.39
C HIS A 45 -5.75 17.35 1.70
N GLU A 46 -5.09 17.73 2.77
CA GLU A 46 -5.66 17.79 4.13
C GLU A 46 -6.88 18.72 4.31
N LYS A 47 -7.08 19.69 3.42
CA LYS A 47 -8.21 20.63 3.46
C LYS A 47 -9.44 20.14 2.71
N LEU A 48 -9.35 18.95 2.08
CA LEU A 48 -10.50 18.38 1.40
C LEU A 48 -11.53 17.92 2.43
N GLU A 49 -12.73 18.46 2.33
CA GLU A 49 -13.82 18.09 3.23
C GLU A 49 -14.26 16.64 2.97
N ARG A 50 -14.60 15.96 4.06
CA ARG A 50 -15.11 14.59 3.98
C ARG A 50 -16.50 14.60 3.34
N PRO A 51 -16.72 13.87 2.23
CA PRO A 51 -18.06 13.70 1.68
C PRO A 51 -18.99 12.97 2.65
N GLU A 52 -20.29 13.15 2.50
CA GLU A 52 -21.28 12.43 3.30
C GLU A 52 -21.18 10.92 3.10
N MET A 53 -20.92 10.48 1.87
CA MET A 53 -20.78 9.08 1.49
C MET A 53 -19.40 8.78 0.93
N LEU A 54 -18.79 7.70 1.40
CA LEU A 54 -17.53 7.14 0.93
C LEU A 54 -17.72 5.69 0.50
N ILE A 55 -16.93 5.24 -0.46
CA ILE A 55 -16.88 3.83 -0.87
C ILE A 55 -15.86 3.12 0.00
N GLY A 56 -16.23 1.99 0.60
CA GLY A 56 -15.31 1.29 1.50
C GLY A 56 -15.34 -0.22 1.38
N SER A 57 -14.31 -0.83 1.93
CA SER A 57 -14.16 -2.28 2.05
C SER A 57 -13.87 -2.65 3.49
N THR A 58 -14.48 -3.75 3.97
CA THR A 58 -14.25 -4.27 5.31
C THR A 58 -13.55 -5.61 5.25
N TYR A 59 -12.39 -5.69 5.91
CA TYR A 59 -11.54 -6.88 6.00
C TYR A 59 -11.74 -7.54 7.36
N LYS A 60 -12.03 -8.84 7.36
CA LYS A 60 -12.09 -9.64 8.58
C LYS A 60 -10.72 -10.22 8.87
N VAL A 61 -10.10 -9.76 9.93
CA VAL A 61 -8.81 -10.24 10.43
C VAL A 61 -9.07 -11.15 11.63
N LYS A 62 -8.73 -12.43 11.51
CA LYS A 62 -8.86 -13.41 12.59
C LYS A 62 -7.48 -13.91 12.96
N THR A 63 -6.99 -13.52 14.13
CA THR A 63 -5.70 -13.92 14.66
C THR A 63 -5.87 -15.06 15.66
N PRO A 64 -4.86 -15.94 15.82
CA PRO A 64 -4.87 -16.93 16.88
C PRO A 64 -4.69 -16.32 18.29
N LEU A 65 -4.28 -15.03 18.35
CA LEU A 65 -4.06 -14.31 19.61
C LEU A 65 -5.36 -13.82 20.27
N SER A 66 -6.47 -13.83 19.55
CA SER A 66 -7.77 -13.33 20.05
C SER A 66 -8.89 -14.26 19.62
N GLU A 67 -9.83 -14.52 20.54
CA GLU A 67 -11.07 -15.24 20.24
C GLU A 67 -11.96 -14.47 19.26
N HIS A 68 -11.86 -13.14 19.28
CA HIS A 68 -12.67 -12.25 18.47
C HIS A 68 -11.90 -11.74 17.24
N ALA A 69 -12.56 -11.72 16.10
CA ALA A 69 -12.00 -11.11 14.89
C ALA A 69 -11.99 -9.58 15.00
N LEU A 70 -11.00 -8.97 14.36
CA LEU A 70 -11.01 -7.55 14.07
C LEU A 70 -11.62 -7.33 12.69
N TYR A 71 -12.37 -6.25 12.56
CA TYR A 71 -12.92 -5.79 11.29
C TYR A 71 -12.26 -4.46 10.94
N VAL A 72 -11.40 -4.49 9.93
CA VAL A 72 -10.69 -3.32 9.40
C VAL A 72 -11.50 -2.77 8.26
N THR A 73 -12.08 -1.60 8.42
CA THR A 73 -12.85 -0.90 7.38
C THR A 73 -12.01 0.25 6.84
N ILE A 74 -11.77 0.26 5.55
CA ILE A 74 -11.06 1.34 4.85
C ILE A 74 -12.04 1.96 3.88
N ASN A 75 -12.26 3.26 4.01
CA ASN A 75 -13.13 4.04 3.15
C ASN A 75 -12.29 4.93 2.24
N ASP A 76 -12.69 4.98 0.98
CA ASP A 76 -12.00 5.70 -0.08
C ASP A 76 -12.80 6.90 -0.56
N ILE A 77 -12.08 7.92 -0.94
CA ILE A 77 -12.61 9.02 -1.73
C ILE A 77 -12.30 8.80 -3.20
N VAL A 78 -13.28 9.08 -4.06
CA VAL A 78 -13.09 9.10 -5.51
C VAL A 78 -12.91 10.55 -5.94
N LEU A 79 -11.73 10.86 -6.45
CA LEU A 79 -11.38 12.18 -6.97
C LEU A 79 -11.63 12.21 -8.47
N ASN A 80 -12.02 13.38 -8.99
CA ASN A 80 -12.24 13.62 -10.43
C ASN A 80 -13.22 12.62 -11.08
N HIS A 81 -14.30 12.30 -10.37
CA HIS A 81 -15.27 11.30 -10.79
C HIS A 81 -15.81 11.56 -12.20
N GLY A 82 -15.81 10.51 -13.04
CA GLY A 82 -16.29 10.56 -14.42
C GLY A 82 -15.34 11.24 -15.40
N THR A 83 -14.10 11.48 -15.05
CA THR A 83 -13.06 12.02 -15.94
C THR A 83 -11.96 10.99 -16.20
N ASP A 84 -11.12 11.23 -17.21
CA ASP A 84 -9.94 10.38 -17.50
C ASP A 84 -8.91 10.37 -16.34
N ASN A 85 -9.03 11.33 -15.42
CA ASN A 85 -8.17 11.46 -14.24
C ASN A 85 -8.87 10.96 -12.96
N GLU A 86 -9.87 10.08 -13.09
CA GLU A 86 -10.51 9.47 -11.92
C GLU A 86 -9.50 8.69 -11.09
N LEU A 87 -9.41 9.03 -9.80
CA LEU A 87 -8.47 8.41 -8.88
C LEU A 87 -9.16 8.05 -7.57
N ARG A 88 -9.09 6.77 -7.20
CA ARG A 88 -9.56 6.27 -5.92
C ARG A 88 -8.42 6.28 -4.90
N ARG A 89 -8.65 6.91 -3.74
CA ARG A 89 -7.64 7.10 -2.69
C ARG A 89 -8.21 6.73 -1.33
N PRO A 90 -7.46 6.03 -0.47
CA PRO A 90 -7.89 5.77 0.90
C PRO A 90 -8.01 7.12 1.65
N PHE A 91 -9.07 7.26 2.42
CA PHE A 91 -9.40 8.49 3.13
C PHE A 91 -9.45 8.31 4.64
N GLU A 92 -10.04 7.21 5.10
CA GLU A 92 -10.15 6.90 6.52
C GLU A 92 -10.13 5.39 6.78
N ILE A 93 -9.70 5.01 7.98
CA ILE A 93 -9.67 3.63 8.44
C ILE A 93 -10.30 3.53 9.82
N PHE A 94 -11.09 2.47 10.03
CA PHE A 94 -11.66 2.11 11.31
C PHE A 94 -11.38 0.65 11.62
N ILE A 95 -11.17 0.35 12.89
CA ILE A 95 -10.99 -1.02 13.36
C ILE A 95 -12.00 -1.28 14.47
N ASN A 96 -12.87 -2.26 14.25
CA ASN A 96 -13.87 -2.69 15.20
C ASN A 96 -13.57 -4.12 15.67
N SER A 97 -13.68 -4.35 16.96
CA SER A 97 -13.57 -5.68 17.57
C SER A 97 -14.43 -5.76 18.82
N LYS A 98 -14.83 -6.97 19.18
CA LYS A 98 -15.41 -7.24 20.50
C LYS A 98 -14.37 -7.29 21.60
N ASN A 99 -13.09 -7.49 21.24
CA ASN A 99 -12.00 -7.42 22.19
C ASN A 99 -11.68 -5.96 22.48
N MET A 100 -11.79 -5.57 23.73
CA MET A 100 -11.53 -4.21 24.22
C MET A 100 -10.09 -4.01 24.69
N ASP A 101 -9.27 -5.06 24.67
CA ASP A 101 -7.87 -4.97 25.04
C ASP A 101 -7.16 -4.02 24.05
N HIS A 102 -6.42 -3.08 24.61
CA HIS A 102 -5.70 -2.07 23.83
C HIS A 102 -6.56 -1.16 22.93
N PHE A 103 -7.89 -1.11 23.14
CA PHE A 103 -8.81 -0.35 22.28
C PHE A 103 -8.38 1.10 22.05
N GLN A 104 -7.94 1.80 23.11
CA GLN A 104 -7.47 3.19 22.99
C GLN A 104 -6.26 3.33 22.06
N TRP A 105 -5.34 2.37 22.04
CA TRP A 105 -4.19 2.36 21.14
C TRP A 105 -4.61 2.09 19.70
N ILE A 106 -5.55 1.17 19.50
CA ILE A 106 -6.13 0.89 18.18
C ILE A 106 -6.80 2.13 17.64
N VAL A 107 -7.61 2.83 18.43
CA VAL A 107 -8.26 4.08 18.01
C VAL A 107 -7.23 5.16 17.71
N ALA A 108 -6.20 5.34 18.52
CA ALA A 108 -5.14 6.29 18.26
C ALA A 108 -4.42 5.99 16.93
N LEU A 109 -4.08 4.72 16.70
CA LEU A 109 -3.43 4.27 15.46
C LEU A 109 -4.31 4.55 14.24
N THR A 110 -5.60 4.20 14.27
CA THR A 110 -6.52 4.44 13.14
C THR A 110 -6.69 5.93 12.86
N ARG A 111 -6.72 6.78 13.88
CA ARG A 111 -6.77 8.23 13.70
C ARG A 111 -5.51 8.78 13.03
N ILE A 112 -4.33 8.29 13.41
CA ILE A 112 -3.05 8.69 12.80
C ILE A 112 -3.01 8.23 11.35
N ILE A 113 -3.33 6.96 11.06
CA ILE A 113 -3.37 6.44 9.69
C ILE A 113 -4.35 7.25 8.82
N SER A 114 -5.55 7.52 9.34
CA SER A 114 -6.54 8.34 8.62
C SER A 114 -6.04 9.76 8.36
N ALA A 115 -5.27 10.36 9.27
CA ALA A 115 -4.66 11.67 9.06
C ALA A 115 -3.60 11.63 7.96
N VAL A 116 -2.78 10.55 7.92
CA VAL A 116 -1.79 10.34 6.85
C VAL A 116 -2.49 10.15 5.50
N PHE A 117 -3.56 9.36 5.41
CA PHE A 117 -4.33 9.20 4.19
C PHE A 117 -4.83 10.54 3.65
N ARG A 118 -5.44 11.38 4.52
CA ARG A 118 -5.98 12.68 4.14
C ARG A 118 -4.92 13.71 3.75
N LYS A 119 -3.69 13.56 4.25
CA LYS A 119 -2.60 14.43 3.84
C LYS A 119 -2.32 14.35 2.34
N GLY A 120 -2.62 13.20 1.72
CA GLY A 120 -2.38 12.96 0.30
C GLY A 120 -0.92 12.62 -0.01
N GLY A 121 -0.59 12.63 -1.30
CA GLY A 121 0.72 12.21 -1.76
C GLY A 121 0.92 10.70 -1.72
N ASP A 122 2.16 10.26 -1.61
CA ASP A 122 2.47 8.84 -1.46
C ASP A 122 2.25 8.41 0.00
N VAL A 123 1.34 7.47 0.19
CA VAL A 123 1.00 6.89 1.50
C VAL A 123 1.36 5.40 1.58
N THR A 124 2.01 4.87 0.54
CA THR A 124 2.34 3.43 0.44
C THR A 124 3.39 3.01 1.47
N PHE A 125 4.23 3.93 1.91
CA PHE A 125 5.22 3.70 2.97
C PHE A 125 4.59 3.20 4.28
N LEU A 126 3.33 3.54 4.57
CA LEU A 126 2.62 3.05 5.76
C LEU A 126 2.59 1.52 5.84
N VAL A 127 2.56 0.85 4.69
CA VAL A 127 2.54 -0.62 4.63
C VAL A 127 3.83 -1.18 5.20
N GLU A 128 4.99 -0.64 4.80
CA GLU A 128 6.30 -1.08 5.27
C GLU A 128 6.47 -0.80 6.75
N GLU A 129 6.11 0.41 7.19
CA GLU A 129 6.20 0.82 8.59
C GLU A 129 5.36 -0.08 9.50
N LEU A 130 4.11 -0.35 9.14
CA LEU A 130 3.25 -1.22 9.94
C LEU A 130 3.70 -2.69 9.92
N ARG A 131 4.19 -3.18 8.78
CA ARG A 131 4.67 -4.56 8.64
C ARG A 131 5.97 -4.82 9.38
N SER A 132 6.78 -3.80 9.61
CA SER A 132 8.03 -3.91 10.38
C SER A 132 7.82 -4.04 11.89
N VAL A 133 6.60 -3.76 12.38
CA VAL A 133 6.29 -3.87 13.81
C VAL A 133 6.21 -5.33 14.23
N PHE A 134 6.99 -5.73 15.24
CA PHE A 134 6.97 -7.06 15.83
C PHE A 134 6.37 -7.06 17.24
N ASP A 135 5.78 -8.19 17.63
CA ASP A 135 5.35 -8.41 19.03
C ASP A 135 6.49 -9.11 19.79
N PRO A 136 6.95 -8.56 20.94
CA PRO A 136 7.99 -9.20 21.76
C PRO A 136 7.62 -10.62 22.22
N ARG A 137 6.34 -10.96 22.28
CA ARG A 137 5.85 -12.30 22.63
C ARG A 137 5.92 -13.29 21.47
N GLY A 138 6.31 -12.82 20.29
CA GLY A 138 6.39 -13.58 19.06
C GLY A 138 5.20 -13.34 18.13
N GLY A 139 5.42 -13.58 16.83
CA GLY A 139 4.39 -13.52 15.82
C GLY A 139 3.59 -14.83 15.69
N TYR A 140 2.77 -14.93 14.66
CA TYR A 140 1.92 -16.10 14.39
C TYR A 140 1.80 -16.35 12.89
N PHE A 141 1.32 -17.55 12.55
CA PHE A 141 1.02 -17.89 11.17
C PHE A 141 -0.47 -17.72 10.89
N LYS A 142 -0.79 -17.07 9.79
CA LYS A 142 -2.14 -17.02 9.22
C LYS A 142 -2.47 -18.36 8.54
N LYS A 143 -3.76 -18.58 8.26
CA LYS A 143 -4.16 -19.62 7.31
C LYS A 143 -3.41 -19.38 5.99
N GLY A 144 -2.82 -20.46 5.44
CA GLY A 144 -1.94 -20.35 4.26
C GLY A 144 -0.47 -20.12 4.58
N GLY A 145 -0.06 -20.24 5.85
CA GLY A 145 1.33 -20.27 6.24
C GLY A 145 2.08 -18.94 6.17
N LYS A 146 1.38 -17.82 5.92
CA LYS A 146 2.00 -16.49 5.95
C LYS A 146 2.29 -16.08 7.39
N TYR A 147 3.54 -15.78 7.68
CA TYR A 147 3.96 -15.31 9.01
C TYR A 147 3.62 -13.83 9.22
N MET A 148 3.01 -13.53 10.36
CA MET A 148 2.73 -12.18 10.82
C MET A 148 3.52 -11.90 12.08
N PRO A 149 4.44 -10.93 12.06
CA PRO A 149 5.26 -10.61 13.23
C PRO A 149 4.46 -9.98 14.38
N SER A 150 3.30 -9.37 14.06
CA SER A 150 2.40 -8.77 15.05
C SER A 150 1.00 -8.55 14.48
N LEU A 151 0.05 -8.18 15.36
CA LEU A 151 -1.27 -7.72 14.96
C LEU A 151 -1.21 -6.42 14.12
N VAL A 152 -0.28 -5.53 14.45
CA VAL A 152 -0.07 -4.28 13.70
C VAL A 152 0.41 -4.59 12.29
N ALA A 153 1.30 -5.57 12.13
CA ALA A 153 1.74 -6.03 10.83
C ALA A 153 0.59 -6.63 9.99
N GLU A 154 -0.37 -7.31 10.63
CA GLU A 154 -1.54 -7.84 9.94
C GLU A 154 -2.51 -6.72 9.51
N ILE A 155 -2.60 -5.62 10.27
CA ILE A 155 -3.33 -4.42 9.83
C ILE A 155 -2.62 -3.81 8.61
N GLY A 156 -1.29 -3.74 8.62
CA GLY A 156 -0.49 -3.33 7.46
C GLY A 156 -0.74 -4.19 6.22
N ASP A 157 -0.85 -5.50 6.39
CA ASP A 157 -1.19 -6.46 5.33
C ASP A 157 -2.60 -6.20 4.75
N ALA A 158 -3.57 -5.86 5.58
CA ALA A 158 -4.91 -5.49 5.12
C ALA A 158 -4.91 -4.17 4.33
N ILE A 159 -4.12 -3.18 4.76
CA ILE A 159 -3.95 -1.91 4.05
C ILE A 159 -3.26 -2.15 2.70
N GLU A 160 -2.21 -2.99 2.65
CA GLU A 160 -1.52 -3.36 1.42
C GLU A 160 -2.49 -4.00 0.41
N CYS A 161 -3.28 -4.99 0.87
CA CYS A 161 -4.29 -5.64 0.06
C CYS A 161 -5.29 -4.62 -0.52
N HIS A 162 -5.73 -3.68 0.31
CA HIS A 162 -6.64 -2.61 -0.10
C HIS A 162 -6.01 -1.68 -1.15
N MET A 163 -4.77 -1.23 -0.93
CA MET A 163 -4.05 -0.35 -1.86
C MET A 163 -3.80 -1.01 -3.22
N ARG A 164 -3.55 -2.32 -3.23
CA ARG A 164 -3.46 -3.11 -4.48
C ARG A 164 -4.82 -3.20 -5.18
N MET A 165 -5.89 -3.46 -4.44
CA MET A 165 -7.25 -3.54 -4.98
C MET A 165 -7.69 -2.24 -5.65
N ILE A 166 -7.34 -1.08 -5.10
CA ILE A 166 -7.68 0.22 -5.68
C ILE A 166 -6.65 0.71 -6.73
N GLY A 167 -5.62 -0.09 -7.03
CA GLY A 167 -4.59 0.22 -8.02
C GLY A 167 -3.54 1.24 -7.58
N LEU A 168 -3.49 1.58 -6.29
CA LEU A 168 -2.51 2.53 -5.74
C LEU A 168 -1.12 1.88 -5.59
N LEU A 169 -1.08 0.62 -5.20
CA LEU A 169 0.10 -0.23 -5.25
C LEU A 169 0.01 -1.12 -6.48
N LYS A 170 1.07 -1.12 -7.28
CA LYS A 170 1.19 -2.09 -8.36
C LYS A 170 1.34 -3.48 -7.74
N ASP A 171 0.63 -4.42 -8.28
CA ASP A 171 0.84 -5.81 -7.91
C ASP A 171 2.13 -6.27 -8.60
N ASP A 172 3.23 -6.32 -7.84
CA ASP A 172 4.47 -7.00 -8.27
C ASP A 172 4.26 -8.52 -8.25
N GLY A 173 3.04 -8.94 -8.57
CA GLY A 173 2.65 -10.33 -8.69
C GLY A 173 3.62 -11.08 -9.59
N LEU A 174 3.71 -12.36 -9.36
CA LEU A 174 4.54 -13.25 -10.19
C LEU A 174 4.26 -12.99 -11.67
N ASP A 175 5.32 -12.70 -12.42
CA ASP A 175 5.27 -12.66 -13.88
C ASP A 175 4.70 -13.99 -14.42
N GLU A 176 4.11 -13.97 -15.59
CA GLU A 176 3.53 -15.16 -16.24
C GLU A 176 4.53 -16.34 -16.28
N ASN A 177 5.81 -16.04 -16.51
CA ASN A 177 6.88 -17.04 -16.51
C ASN A 177 7.15 -17.58 -15.11
N GLN A 178 7.11 -16.70 -14.10
CA GLN A 178 7.27 -17.08 -12.69
C GLN A 178 6.09 -17.93 -12.21
N LYS A 179 4.85 -17.59 -12.61
CA LYS A 179 3.66 -18.39 -12.31
C LYS A 179 3.78 -19.80 -12.89
N LYS A 180 4.23 -19.93 -14.14
CA LYS A 180 4.48 -21.22 -14.77
C LYS A 180 5.56 -22.01 -14.02
N LEU A 181 6.67 -21.35 -13.68
CA LEU A 181 7.75 -21.98 -12.93
C LEU A 181 7.30 -22.47 -11.55
N VAL A 182 6.52 -21.66 -10.83
CA VAL A 182 5.96 -22.07 -9.53
C VAL A 182 5.01 -23.26 -9.69
N ALA A 183 4.16 -23.25 -10.71
CA ALA A 183 3.25 -24.37 -11.00
C ALA A 183 4.02 -25.67 -11.34
N GLU A 184 5.05 -25.58 -12.17
CA GLU A 184 5.92 -26.70 -12.49
C GLU A 184 6.64 -27.24 -11.25
N LYS A 185 7.17 -26.37 -10.40
CA LYS A 185 7.86 -26.79 -9.16
C LYS A 185 6.89 -27.42 -8.15
N ARG A 186 5.66 -26.93 -8.06
CA ARG A 186 4.61 -27.59 -7.25
C ARG A 186 4.32 -28.99 -7.77
N ALA A 187 4.08 -29.13 -9.07
CA ALA A 187 3.82 -30.44 -9.69
C ALA A 187 4.99 -31.40 -9.50
N GLN A 188 6.23 -30.97 -9.63
CA GLN A 188 7.44 -31.77 -9.38
C GLN A 188 7.51 -32.23 -7.92
N PHE A 189 7.20 -31.31 -6.98
CA PHE A 189 7.20 -31.67 -5.55
C PHE A 189 6.11 -32.67 -5.21
N GLU A 190 4.89 -32.46 -5.72
CA GLU A 190 3.75 -33.37 -5.52
C GLU A 190 4.04 -34.77 -6.11
N ALA A 191 4.62 -34.83 -7.30
CA ALA A 191 5.03 -36.08 -7.91
C ALA A 191 6.12 -36.82 -7.11
N ALA A 192 7.07 -36.09 -6.51
CA ALA A 192 8.14 -36.66 -5.71
C ALA A 192 7.69 -37.05 -4.29
N SER A 193 6.68 -36.37 -3.73
CA SER A 193 6.20 -36.62 -2.37
C SER A 193 5.12 -37.69 -2.26
N GLY A 194 4.58 -38.18 -3.40
CA GLY A 194 3.55 -39.22 -3.43
C GLY A 194 2.22 -38.84 -2.76
N SER A 195 2.01 -37.56 -2.48
CA SER A 195 0.80 -37.08 -1.85
C SER A 195 -0.24 -36.74 -2.91
N ALA A 196 -1.41 -37.41 -2.83
CA ALA A 196 -2.54 -37.17 -3.72
C ALA A 196 -3.01 -35.72 -3.66
N ALA A 197 -3.16 -35.11 -4.82
CA ALA A 197 -3.70 -33.81 -5.03
C ALA A 197 -5.10 -33.67 -4.43
N SER A 198 -5.31 -32.74 -3.53
CA SER A 198 -6.62 -32.14 -3.32
C SER A 198 -6.84 -31.11 -4.42
N GLU A 199 -7.94 -31.23 -5.15
CA GLU A 199 -8.32 -30.35 -6.25
C GLU A 199 -8.35 -28.87 -5.80
N PRO A 200 -7.91 -27.93 -6.64
CA PRO A 200 -7.94 -26.52 -6.31
C PRO A 200 -9.38 -25.99 -6.40
N GLU A 201 -10.09 -25.96 -5.30
CA GLU A 201 -11.29 -25.14 -5.19
C GLU A 201 -10.87 -23.73 -4.81
N ASP A 202 -11.16 -22.79 -5.73
CA ASP A 202 -11.21 -21.33 -5.58
C ASP A 202 -9.87 -20.57 -5.43
N ALA A 203 -9.66 -19.67 -6.37
CA ALA A 203 -8.50 -18.75 -6.48
C ALA A 203 -8.46 -17.67 -5.38
N GLY A 204 -8.43 -18.09 -4.14
CA GLY A 204 -8.34 -17.27 -2.91
C GLY A 204 -7.91 -18.11 -1.71
N SER A 205 -7.74 -19.41 -1.88
CA SER A 205 -7.51 -20.36 -0.82
C SER A 205 -6.02 -20.65 -0.62
N THR A 206 -5.52 -20.20 0.44
CA THR A 206 -4.57 -20.75 1.41
C THR A 206 -4.09 -22.16 1.09
N GLY A 207 -3.09 -22.26 0.20
CA GLY A 207 -2.44 -23.53 -0.07
C GLY A 207 -1.88 -24.11 1.23
N ASP A 208 -2.35 -25.31 1.59
CA ASP A 208 -1.71 -26.10 2.62
C ASP A 208 -0.34 -26.52 2.06
N PHE A 209 0.70 -25.89 2.58
CA PHE A 209 2.07 -26.20 2.17
C PHE A 209 2.58 -27.43 2.94
N PRO A 210 3.54 -28.18 2.37
CA PRO A 210 3.99 -29.44 2.95
C PRO A 210 4.46 -29.31 4.39
N GLU A 211 4.20 -30.34 5.19
CA GLU A 211 4.82 -30.46 6.51
C GLU A 211 6.34 -30.47 6.35
N GLY A 212 7.03 -29.60 7.12
CA GLY A 212 8.48 -29.41 7.00
C GLY A 212 8.92 -28.28 6.07
N ALA A 213 8.02 -27.59 5.37
CA ALA A 213 8.37 -26.39 4.64
C ALA A 213 8.93 -25.31 5.56
N GLN A 214 10.00 -24.65 5.12
CA GLN A 214 10.63 -23.56 5.83
C GLN A 214 9.99 -22.20 5.49
N LEU A 215 10.23 -21.20 6.33
CA LEU A 215 9.77 -19.85 6.08
C LEU A 215 10.58 -19.21 4.94
N CYS A 216 9.90 -18.74 3.90
CA CYS A 216 10.54 -17.98 2.83
C CYS A 216 10.90 -16.57 3.30
N VAL A 217 12.13 -16.15 3.05
CA VAL A 217 12.64 -14.82 3.45
C VAL A 217 12.02 -13.68 2.63
N LYS A 218 11.52 -13.97 1.42
CA LYS A 218 10.94 -12.96 0.52
C LYS A 218 9.45 -12.73 0.77
N CYS A 219 8.64 -13.78 0.77
CA CYS A 219 7.19 -13.64 0.92
C CYS A 219 6.67 -13.94 2.32
N HIS A 220 7.56 -14.31 3.26
CA HIS A 220 7.24 -14.66 4.65
C HIS A 220 6.15 -15.74 4.78
N THR A 221 6.09 -16.66 3.79
CA THR A 221 5.19 -17.81 3.81
C THR A 221 5.98 -19.08 4.10
N LYS A 222 5.43 -19.97 4.91
CA LYS A 222 6.01 -21.29 5.21
C LYS A 222 5.78 -22.23 4.01
N ALA A 223 6.51 -21.96 2.92
CA ALA A 223 6.35 -22.61 1.63
C ALA A 223 7.68 -22.97 0.95
N ALA A 224 8.81 -22.77 1.62
CA ALA A 224 10.12 -23.06 1.07
C ALA A 224 10.50 -24.52 1.35
N VAL A 225 10.73 -25.29 0.28
CA VAL A 225 11.11 -26.70 0.34
C VAL A 225 12.46 -26.92 -0.34
N LYS A 226 13.19 -27.93 0.10
CA LYS A 226 14.47 -28.29 -0.51
C LYS A 226 14.20 -29.18 -1.75
N MET A 227 14.56 -28.66 -2.93
CA MET A 227 14.43 -29.35 -4.21
C MET A 227 15.75 -29.19 -4.97
N ASP A 228 16.28 -30.27 -5.53
CA ASP A 228 17.50 -30.27 -6.37
C ASP A 228 18.71 -29.54 -5.72
N GLY A 229 18.82 -29.62 -4.39
CA GLY A 229 19.90 -28.97 -3.64
C GLY A 229 19.64 -27.49 -3.31
N CYS A 230 18.57 -26.87 -3.82
CA CYS A 230 18.17 -25.49 -3.59
C CYS A 230 16.94 -25.42 -2.67
N LEU A 231 16.83 -24.35 -1.89
CA LEU A 231 15.63 -24.04 -1.12
C LEU A 231 14.69 -23.21 -1.99
N THR A 232 13.64 -23.85 -2.51
CA THR A 232 12.69 -23.22 -3.45
C THR A 232 11.35 -22.95 -2.78
N CYS A 233 10.86 -21.73 -2.89
CA CYS A 233 9.55 -21.35 -2.34
C CYS A 233 8.42 -21.69 -3.32
N LEU A 234 7.50 -22.53 -2.90
CA LEU A 234 6.33 -22.93 -3.70
C LEU A 234 5.25 -21.83 -3.79
N ASN A 235 5.41 -20.73 -3.07
CA ASN A 235 4.48 -19.60 -3.10
C ASN A 235 4.93 -18.48 -4.06
N CYS A 236 6.18 -18.04 -3.95
CA CYS A 236 6.69 -16.90 -4.73
C CYS A 236 7.78 -17.25 -5.74
N GLY A 237 8.17 -18.52 -5.83
CA GLY A 237 9.18 -19.00 -6.76
C GLY A 237 10.63 -18.62 -6.40
N GLU A 238 10.85 -17.93 -5.26
CA GLU A 238 12.20 -17.60 -4.80
C GLU A 238 12.99 -18.88 -4.57
N SER A 239 14.19 -18.94 -5.12
CA SER A 239 15.08 -20.09 -4.99
C SER A 239 16.45 -19.65 -4.52
N LYS A 240 16.91 -20.26 -3.43
CA LYS A 240 18.24 -20.03 -2.86
C LYS A 240 19.01 -21.34 -2.87
N CYS A 241 20.01 -21.41 -3.74
CA CYS A 241 20.99 -22.49 -3.76
C CYS A 241 22.13 -22.12 -2.83
N GLY A 242 22.54 -23.09 -1.99
CA GLY A 242 23.62 -22.93 -1.01
C GLY A 242 25.00 -23.02 -1.65
#